data_8571d6a863497e78df11aae485122959
#
_entry.id   8571d6a863497e78df11aae485122959
#
_cell.length_a   1.000
_cell.length_b   1.000
_cell.length_c   1.000
_cell.angle_alpha   90.00
_cell.angle_beta   90.00
_cell.angle_gamma   90.00
#
_symmetry.space_group_name_H-M   'P 1'
#
loop_
_entity.id
_entity.type
_entity.pdbx_description
1 polymer ?
#
loop_
_entity_poly.entity_id
_entity_poly.type
_entity_poly.pdbx_seq_one_letter_code
_entity_poly.pdbx_strand_id
1 'polypeptide(L)'
;NNLDVRFQYIPKGYKSVYAQFSIVFDDKVKRDKAQSLLSKNNIPSVIYYSIPGHLQTGYKYLNYKEGDFPVSEKLSNTILSLPMHPYLEEKEIDIIVRTISKNI
;
A
#
# COMPACT_ATOMS: atom_id res chain seq x y z
N ASN A 1 7.77 12.65 12.31
CA ASN A 1 6.38 12.42 11.90
C ASN A 1 6.10 10.93 12.04
N ASN A 2 5.43 10.52 13.13
CA ASN A 2 5.02 9.13 13.30
C ASN A 2 3.82 8.84 12.41
N LEU A 3 4.09 8.36 11.20
CA LEU A 3 3.09 7.64 10.42
C LEU A 3 2.97 6.23 11.03
N ASP A 4 1.79 5.90 11.49
CA ASP A 4 1.46 4.57 12.01
C ASP A 4 1.23 3.61 10.82
N VAL A 5 2.32 3.27 10.15
CA VAL A 5 2.35 2.37 9.01
C VAL A 5 3.55 1.44 9.10
N ARG A 6 3.41 0.27 8.50
CA ARG A 6 4.51 -0.70 8.39
C ARG A 6 5.14 -0.62 7.00
N PHE A 7 6.45 -0.72 6.98
CA PHE A 7 7.25 -0.80 5.76
C PHE A 7 7.66 -2.23 5.46
N GLN A 8 8.11 -2.47 4.23
CA GLN A 8 8.74 -3.72 3.85
C GLN A 8 9.96 -3.98 4.74
N TYR A 9 9.99 -5.17 5.34
CA TYR A 9 11.18 -5.63 6.06
C TYR A 9 12.28 -6.02 5.06
N ILE A 10 13.48 -5.50 5.28
CA ILE A 10 14.66 -5.85 4.49
C ILE A 10 15.66 -6.49 5.45
N PRO A 11 15.99 -7.79 5.27
CA PRO A 11 16.96 -8.47 6.12
C PRO A 11 18.35 -7.83 5.99
N LYS A 12 19.17 -7.95 7.05
CA LYS A 12 20.55 -7.46 7.06
C LYS A 12 21.33 -8.09 5.90
N GLY A 13 22.05 -7.26 5.15
CA GLY A 13 22.85 -7.67 3.99
C GLY A 13 22.12 -7.70 2.67
N TYR A 14 20.78 -7.45 2.66
CA TYR A 14 19.99 -7.32 1.45
C TYR A 14 19.72 -5.85 1.13
N LYS A 15 19.48 -5.57 -0.14
CA LYS A 15 19.09 -4.25 -0.63
C LYS A 15 17.88 -4.40 -1.55
N SER A 16 16.79 -3.68 -1.26
CA SER A 16 15.65 -3.59 -2.16
C SER A 16 15.88 -2.52 -3.21
N VAL A 17 15.49 -2.77 -4.43
CA VAL A 17 15.43 -1.77 -5.50
C VAL A 17 14.11 -1.01 -5.54
N TYR A 18 13.13 -1.41 -4.68
CA TYR A 18 11.81 -0.79 -4.58
C TYR A 18 11.15 -0.54 -5.94
N ALA A 19 10.96 -1.58 -6.73
CA ALA A 19 10.15 -1.49 -7.94
C ALA A 19 8.74 -0.92 -7.62
N GLN A 20 8.27 -1.18 -6.40
CA GLN A 20 7.10 -0.58 -5.78
C GLN A 20 7.46 -0.20 -4.34
N PHE A 21 7.03 0.98 -3.89
CA PHE A 21 7.18 1.39 -2.50
C PHE A 21 5.83 1.27 -1.80
N SER A 22 5.60 0.14 -1.17
CA SER A 22 4.33 -0.18 -0.51
C SER A 22 4.42 0.03 1.00
N ILE A 23 3.38 0.64 1.55
CA ILE A 23 3.16 0.80 2.98
C ILE A 23 1.89 0.06 3.39
N VAL A 24 1.82 -0.40 4.61
CA VAL A 24 0.70 -1.15 5.15
C VAL A 24 0.13 -0.42 6.36
N PHE A 25 -1.15 -0.09 6.30
CA PHE A 25 -1.92 0.53 7.37
C PHE A 25 -2.48 -0.54 8.32
N ASP A 26 -2.92 -0.12 9.51
CA ASP A 26 -3.53 -1.03 10.47
C ASP A 26 -4.86 -1.59 9.99
N ASP A 27 -5.64 -0.75 9.29
CA ASP A 27 -6.96 -1.12 8.79
C ASP A 27 -7.28 -0.49 7.42
N LYS A 28 -8.36 -0.97 6.84
CA LYS A 28 -8.85 -0.52 5.53
C LYS A 28 -9.30 0.94 5.54
N VAL A 29 -9.87 1.41 6.62
CA VAL A 29 -10.40 2.79 6.72
C VAL A 29 -9.25 3.79 6.63
N LYS A 30 -8.17 3.56 7.37
CA LYS A 30 -6.97 4.39 7.30
C LYS A 30 -6.35 4.37 5.91
N ARG A 31 -6.23 3.18 5.28
CA ARG A 31 -5.71 3.05 3.92
C ARG A 31 -6.55 3.82 2.91
N ASP A 32 -7.85 3.66 2.92
CA ASP A 32 -8.77 4.32 1.98
C ASP A 32 -8.76 5.84 2.17
N LYS A 33 -8.66 6.30 3.41
CA LYS A 33 -8.51 7.71 3.75
C LYS A 33 -7.20 8.28 3.20
N ALA A 34 -6.09 7.59 3.37
CA ALA A 34 -4.80 7.99 2.82
C ALA A 34 -4.85 8.08 1.29
N GLN A 35 -5.41 7.08 0.62
CA GLN A 35 -5.57 7.09 -0.83
C GLN A 35 -6.43 8.28 -1.31
N SER A 36 -7.55 8.56 -0.63
CA SER A 36 -8.40 9.71 -0.94
C SER A 36 -7.67 11.04 -0.79
N LEU A 37 -6.89 11.22 0.27
CA LEU A 37 -6.11 12.43 0.51
C LEU A 37 -5.02 12.64 -0.56
N LEU A 38 -4.32 11.58 -0.93
CA LEU A 38 -3.33 11.62 -2.01
C LEU A 38 -3.99 12.01 -3.33
N SER A 39 -5.10 11.37 -3.68
CA SER A 39 -5.86 11.67 -4.91
C SER A 39 -6.33 13.13 -4.96
N LYS A 40 -6.85 13.68 -3.86
CA LYS A 40 -7.27 15.09 -3.75
C LYS A 40 -6.11 16.08 -3.95
N ASN A 41 -4.88 15.65 -3.70
CA ASN A 41 -3.67 16.44 -3.90
C ASN A 41 -2.94 16.10 -5.21
N ASN A 42 -3.60 15.37 -6.13
CA ASN A 42 -3.04 14.94 -7.41
C ASN A 42 -1.78 14.07 -7.27
N ILE A 43 -1.67 13.31 -6.18
CA ILE A 43 -0.57 12.37 -5.92
C ILE A 43 -1.07 10.97 -6.26
N PRO A 44 -0.50 10.29 -7.29
CA PRO A 44 -0.92 8.95 -7.67
C PRO A 44 -0.56 7.94 -6.58
N SER A 45 -1.45 6.99 -6.34
CA SER A 45 -1.21 5.84 -5.48
C SER A 45 -2.01 4.64 -5.98
N VAL A 46 -1.51 3.44 -5.75
CA VAL A 46 -2.08 2.21 -6.31
C VAL A 46 -2.20 1.15 -5.23
N ILE A 47 -3.27 0.37 -5.30
CA ILE A 47 -3.45 -0.80 -4.45
C ILE A 47 -3.10 -2.04 -5.28
N TYR A 48 -2.02 -2.71 -4.93
CA TYR A 48 -1.59 -3.97 -5.53
C TYR A 48 -1.75 -5.11 -4.53
N TYR A 49 -2.88 -5.85 -4.50
CA TYR A 49 -4.08 -5.68 -5.31
C TYR A 49 -5.30 -5.62 -4.38
N SER A 50 -6.35 -4.90 -4.77
CA SER A 50 -7.55 -4.72 -3.95
C SER A 50 -8.38 -6.00 -3.76
N ILE A 51 -8.24 -6.95 -4.69
CA ILE A 51 -8.84 -8.28 -4.62
C ILE A 51 -7.70 -9.29 -4.63
N PRO A 52 -7.54 -10.09 -3.57
CA PRO A 52 -6.48 -11.11 -3.53
C PRO A 52 -6.70 -12.16 -4.62
N GLY A 53 -5.60 -12.74 -5.12
CA GLY A 53 -5.61 -13.60 -6.28
C GLY A 53 -6.64 -14.73 -6.23
N HIS A 54 -6.77 -15.39 -5.08
CA HIS A 54 -7.70 -16.52 -4.89
C HIS A 54 -9.19 -16.12 -4.91
N LEU A 55 -9.51 -14.83 -4.74
CA LEU A 55 -10.89 -14.32 -4.77
C LEU A 55 -11.21 -13.62 -6.10
N GLN A 56 -10.27 -13.55 -7.05
CA GLN A 56 -10.52 -12.97 -8.35
C GLN A 56 -11.42 -13.88 -9.20
N THR A 57 -12.30 -13.28 -9.99
CA THR A 57 -13.28 -14.00 -10.80
C THR A 57 -12.65 -15.02 -11.73
N GLY A 58 -11.47 -14.71 -12.32
CA GLY A 58 -10.74 -15.62 -13.20
C GLY A 58 -10.27 -16.93 -12.55
N TYR A 59 -10.18 -16.97 -11.22
CA TYR A 59 -9.73 -18.13 -10.44
C TYR A 59 -10.84 -18.83 -9.67
N LYS A 60 -12.11 -18.49 -9.91
CA LYS A 60 -13.27 -19.09 -9.25
C LYS A 60 -13.31 -20.62 -9.37
N TYR A 61 -12.81 -21.18 -10.45
CA TYR A 61 -12.76 -22.63 -10.68
C TYR A 61 -11.88 -23.38 -9.67
N LEU A 62 -10.99 -22.69 -8.95
CA LEU A 62 -10.14 -23.28 -7.89
C LEU A 62 -10.90 -23.47 -6.57
N ASN A 63 -12.11 -22.94 -6.45
CA ASN A 63 -12.99 -23.07 -5.29
C ASN A 63 -12.43 -22.54 -3.97
N TYR A 64 -11.48 -21.60 -4.01
CA TYR A 64 -11.05 -20.87 -2.82
C TYR A 64 -12.12 -19.86 -2.39
N LYS A 65 -12.17 -19.60 -1.10
CA LYS A 65 -13.13 -18.70 -0.47
C LYS A 65 -12.45 -17.74 0.51
N GLU A 66 -13.16 -16.74 0.92
CA GLU A 66 -12.73 -15.83 1.98
C GLU A 66 -12.33 -16.61 3.25
N GLY A 67 -11.21 -16.23 3.85
CA GLY A 67 -10.60 -16.91 4.99
C GLY A 67 -9.54 -17.96 4.64
N ASP A 68 -9.46 -18.42 3.39
CA ASP A 68 -8.49 -19.44 2.99
C ASP A 68 -7.04 -18.93 2.99
N PHE A 69 -6.84 -17.64 2.68
CA PHE A 69 -5.53 -16.98 2.68
C PHE A 69 -5.59 -15.66 3.46
N PRO A 70 -5.66 -15.71 4.79
CA PRO A 70 -5.94 -14.54 5.63
C PRO A 70 -4.89 -13.43 5.53
N VAL A 71 -3.62 -13.76 5.33
CA VAL A 71 -2.55 -12.76 5.16
C VAL A 71 -2.73 -11.98 3.87
N SER A 72 -3.01 -12.67 2.76
CA SER A 72 -3.26 -12.05 1.45
C SER A 72 -4.50 -11.15 1.49
N GLU A 73 -5.56 -11.62 2.13
CA GLU A 73 -6.81 -10.86 2.29
C GLU A 73 -6.60 -9.62 3.16
N LYS A 74 -5.86 -9.74 4.26
CA LYS A 74 -5.50 -8.60 5.10
C LYS A 74 -4.68 -7.56 4.34
N LEU A 75 -3.67 -8.00 3.58
CA LEU A 75 -2.83 -7.09 2.77
C LEU A 75 -3.64 -6.37 1.70
N SER A 76 -4.54 -7.06 0.99
CA SER A 76 -5.43 -6.43 0.00
C SER A 76 -6.26 -5.27 0.59
N ASN A 77 -6.62 -5.38 1.86
CA ASN A 77 -7.37 -4.33 2.56
C ASN A 77 -6.50 -3.19 3.10
N THR A 78 -5.22 -3.41 3.34
CA THR A 78 -4.39 -2.48 4.13
C THR A 78 -3.18 -1.91 3.39
N ILE A 79 -2.83 -2.45 2.22
CA ILE A 79 -1.65 -2.03 1.45
C ILE A 79 -1.95 -0.84 0.54
N LEU A 80 -0.96 0.04 0.37
CA LEU A 80 -0.99 1.14 -0.58
C LEU A 80 0.41 1.39 -1.11
N SER A 81 0.58 1.43 -2.43
CA SER A 81 1.84 1.77 -3.08
C SER A 81 1.89 3.26 -3.38
N LEU A 82 2.97 3.89 -2.94
CA LEU A 82 3.26 5.31 -3.12
C LEU A 82 4.10 5.54 -4.39
N PRO A 83 4.17 6.78 -4.91
CA PRO A 83 5.04 7.09 -6.03
C PRO A 83 6.48 6.68 -5.75
N MET A 84 7.10 6.00 -6.70
CA MET A 84 8.50 5.58 -6.61
C MET A 84 9.14 5.59 -8.00
N HIS A 85 10.13 6.45 -8.19
CA HIS A 85 10.95 6.53 -9.41
C HIS A 85 12.28 7.25 -9.11
N PRO A 86 13.32 7.09 -9.96
CA PRO A 86 14.66 7.60 -9.66
C PRO A 86 14.77 9.12 -9.66
N TYR A 87 13.79 9.84 -10.19
CA TYR A 87 13.77 11.31 -10.26
C TYR A 87 12.92 11.96 -9.17
N LEU A 88 12.43 11.17 -8.21
CA LEU A 88 11.63 11.70 -7.09
C LEU A 88 12.50 12.56 -6.18
N GLU A 89 12.12 13.84 -6.05
CA GLU A 89 12.87 14.79 -5.24
C GLU A 89 12.42 14.76 -3.76
N GLU A 90 13.32 15.12 -2.86
CA GLU A 90 13.07 15.11 -1.41
C GLU A 90 11.84 15.96 -1.02
N LYS A 91 11.67 17.11 -1.67
CA LYS A 91 10.49 17.96 -1.46
C LYS A 91 9.16 17.27 -1.83
N GLU A 92 9.18 16.40 -2.85
CA GLU A 92 7.99 15.65 -3.27
C GLU A 92 7.67 14.55 -2.25
N ILE A 93 8.71 13.89 -1.71
CA ILE A 93 8.58 12.93 -0.62
C ILE A 93 7.96 13.61 0.61
N ASP A 94 8.44 14.79 0.96
CA ASP A 94 7.91 15.59 2.08
C ASP A 94 6.41 15.92 1.89
N ILE A 95 6.00 16.27 0.69
CA ILE A 95 4.59 16.54 0.36
C ILE A 95 3.75 15.30 0.55
N ILE A 96 4.21 14.14 0.05
CA ILE A 96 3.51 12.85 0.20
C ILE A 96 3.33 12.53 1.68
N VAL A 97 4.42 12.58 2.46
CA VAL A 97 4.41 12.27 3.89
C VAL A 97 3.46 13.20 4.65
N ARG A 98 3.54 14.52 4.40
CA ARG A 98 2.67 15.51 5.06
C ARG A 98 1.20 15.31 4.69
N THR A 99 0.91 14.97 3.45
CA THR A 99 -0.46 14.72 2.98
C THR A 99 -1.10 13.56 3.74
N ILE A 100 -0.35 12.49 3.96
CA ILE A 100 -0.83 11.34 4.71
C ILE A 100 -0.89 11.65 6.21
N SER A 101 0.16 12.25 6.79
CA SER A 101 0.29 12.44 8.24
C SER A 101 -0.73 13.38 8.87
N LYS A 102 -1.21 14.37 8.13
CA LYS A 102 -2.08 15.42 8.69
C LYS A 102 -3.46 14.95 9.11
N ASN A 103 -3.90 13.79 8.65
CA ASN A 103 -5.30 13.40 8.72
C ASN A 103 -5.54 11.92 9.08
N ILE A 104 -4.49 11.22 9.51
CA ILE A 104 -4.60 9.79 9.86
C ILE A 104 -4.22 9.55 11.31
#